data_c91818532c8e4ee2ab05cf072fe7a5ed
#
_entry.id   c91818532c8e4ee2ab05cf072fe7a5ed
#
_cell.length_a   1.000
_cell.length_b   1.000
_cell.length_c   1.000
_cell.angle_alpha   90.00
_cell.angle_beta   90.00
_cell.angle_gamma   90.00
#
_symmetry.space_group_name_H-M   'P 1'
#
loop_
_entity.id
_entity.type
_entity.pdbx_description
1 polymer ?
#
loop_
_entity_poly.entity_id
_entity_poly.type
_entity_poly.pdbx_seq_one_letter_code
_entity_poly.pdbx_strand_id
1 'polypeptide(L)'
;MSEQRSVSVIGLGRVGLPLALCFADRGLRVLGVDHDHGVLDSVRSGRMPFMEAGTQGLLERVQRSGRLELSDRAADAARADDIVITIGTPSFS
;
A
#
# COMPACT_ATOMS: atom_id res chain seq x y z
N MET A 1 7.71 -18.66 -18.54
CA MET A 1 6.69 -17.71 -18.14
C MET A 1 6.85 -17.32 -16.68
N SER A 2 6.98 -16.06 -16.43
CA SER A 2 7.13 -15.61 -15.05
C SER A 2 5.77 -15.24 -14.50
N GLU A 3 5.44 -15.85 -13.37
CA GLU A 3 4.26 -15.45 -12.65
C GLU A 3 4.61 -14.25 -11.79
N GLN A 4 3.76 -13.27 -11.86
CA GLN A 4 3.95 -12.08 -11.06
C GLN A 4 3.55 -12.37 -9.62
N ARG A 5 4.51 -12.24 -8.74
CA ARG A 5 4.26 -12.46 -7.33
C ARG A 5 3.40 -11.33 -6.78
N SER A 6 2.56 -11.65 -5.83
CA SER A 6 1.67 -10.68 -5.22
C SER A 6 1.88 -10.62 -3.72
N VAL A 7 1.69 -9.43 -3.17
CA VAL A 7 1.82 -9.21 -1.73
C VAL A 7 0.69 -8.29 -1.27
N SER A 8 0.11 -8.62 -0.13
CA SER A 8 -0.84 -7.75 0.54
C SER A 8 -0.13 -7.04 1.69
N VAL A 9 -0.39 -5.75 1.82
CA VAL A 9 0.11 -4.97 2.94
C VAL A 9 -1.10 -4.47 3.73
N ILE A 10 -1.24 -4.95 4.96
CA ILE A 10 -2.32 -4.54 5.83
C ILE A 10 -1.82 -3.46 6.75
N GLY A 11 -2.48 -2.32 6.71
CA GLY A 11 -2.05 -1.13 7.43
C GLY A 11 -1.25 -0.20 6.52
N LEU A 12 -1.87 0.89 6.10
CA LEU A 12 -1.25 1.84 5.16
C LEU A 12 -0.89 3.15 5.86
N GLY A 13 -0.25 3.00 7.01
CA GLY A 13 0.28 4.14 7.73
C GLY A 13 1.67 4.52 7.24
N ARG A 14 2.42 5.18 8.11
CA ARG A 14 3.73 5.73 7.74
C ARG A 14 4.77 4.67 7.40
N VAL A 15 4.57 3.44 7.85
CA VAL A 15 5.44 2.32 7.49
C VAL A 15 4.85 1.51 6.34
N GLY A 16 3.56 1.16 6.45
CA GLY A 16 2.93 0.26 5.51
C GLY A 16 2.76 0.83 4.12
N LEU A 17 2.34 2.07 4.01
CA LEU A 17 2.12 2.66 2.69
C LEU A 17 3.43 2.83 1.89
N PRO A 18 4.50 3.40 2.45
CA PRO A 18 5.75 3.44 1.70
C PRO A 18 6.27 2.06 1.32
N LEU A 19 6.10 1.07 2.19
CA LEU A 19 6.49 -0.29 1.89
C LEU A 19 5.69 -0.87 0.72
N ALA A 20 4.37 -0.67 0.73
CA ALA A 20 3.51 -1.12 -0.36
C ALA A 20 3.92 -0.47 -1.69
N LEU A 21 4.23 0.81 -1.66
CA LEU A 21 4.67 1.52 -2.85
C LEU A 21 6.00 0.99 -3.36
N CYS A 22 6.93 0.69 -2.46
CA CYS A 22 8.23 0.12 -2.86
C CYS A 22 8.05 -1.23 -3.51
N PHE A 23 7.21 -2.09 -2.97
CA PHE A 23 6.94 -3.39 -3.60
C PHE A 23 6.37 -3.23 -5.00
N ALA A 24 5.40 -2.35 -5.16
CA ALA A 24 4.79 -2.12 -6.47
C ALA A 24 5.78 -1.52 -7.45
N ASP A 25 6.63 -0.63 -6.99
CA ASP A 25 7.67 -0.01 -7.83
C ASP A 25 8.69 -1.04 -8.29
N ARG A 26 8.88 -2.11 -7.52
CA ARG A 26 9.76 -3.22 -7.87
C ARG A 26 9.11 -4.23 -8.81
N GLY A 27 7.86 -4.03 -9.17
CA GLY A 27 7.17 -4.89 -10.13
C GLY A 27 6.24 -5.93 -9.53
N LEU A 28 6.07 -5.92 -8.22
CA LEU A 28 5.13 -6.83 -7.56
C LEU A 28 3.70 -6.30 -7.72
N ARG A 29 2.74 -7.20 -7.71
CA ARG A 29 1.34 -6.80 -7.59
C ARG A 29 1.03 -6.65 -6.11
N VAL A 30 0.49 -5.50 -5.75
CA VAL A 30 0.29 -5.16 -4.34
C VAL A 30 -1.17 -4.86 -4.07
N LEU A 31 -1.68 -5.46 -3.00
CA LEU A 31 -2.97 -5.08 -2.46
C LEU A 31 -2.73 -4.36 -1.13
N GLY A 32 -3.05 -3.08 -1.09
CA GLY A 32 -2.99 -2.30 0.15
C GLY A 32 -4.33 -2.34 0.85
N VAL A 33 -4.32 -2.69 2.12
CA VAL A 33 -5.55 -2.84 2.90
C VAL A 33 -5.51 -1.91 4.10
N ASP A 34 -6.53 -1.11 4.26
CA ASP A 34 -6.70 -0.28 5.45
C ASP A 34 -8.19 -0.01 5.65
N HIS A 35 -8.61 0.05 6.89
CA HIS A 35 -9.99 0.38 7.20
C HIS A 35 -10.24 1.90 7.18
N ASP A 36 -9.18 2.70 7.12
CA ASP A 36 -9.29 4.15 7.10
C ASP A 36 -9.57 4.63 5.67
N HIS A 37 -10.81 5.00 5.42
CA HIS A 37 -11.24 5.45 4.10
C HIS A 37 -10.59 6.75 3.68
N GLY A 38 -10.19 7.59 4.64
CA GLY A 38 -9.44 8.81 4.32
C GLY A 38 -8.10 8.50 3.69
N VAL A 39 -7.41 7.49 4.21
CA VAL A 39 -6.15 7.05 3.64
C VAL A 39 -6.36 6.49 2.24
N LEU A 40 -7.35 5.61 2.08
CA LEU A 40 -7.62 4.99 0.79
C LEU A 40 -8.01 6.02 -0.27
N ASP A 41 -8.85 6.97 0.10
CA ASP A 41 -9.27 8.01 -0.83
C ASP A 41 -8.11 8.91 -1.25
N SER A 42 -7.25 9.26 -0.30
CA SER A 42 -6.06 10.06 -0.59
C SER A 42 -5.17 9.34 -1.61
N VAL A 43 -4.88 8.07 -1.36
CA VAL A 43 -4.01 7.29 -2.24
C VAL A 43 -4.64 7.13 -3.61
N ARG A 44 -5.95 6.86 -3.67
CA ARG A 44 -6.65 6.75 -4.95
C ARG A 44 -6.62 8.03 -5.76
N SER A 45 -6.61 9.17 -5.08
CA SER A 45 -6.56 10.48 -5.77
C SER A 45 -5.13 10.88 -6.15
N GLY A 46 -4.14 10.07 -5.82
CA GLY A 46 -2.75 10.35 -6.17
C GLY A 46 -2.03 11.23 -5.17
N ARG A 47 -2.52 11.29 -3.94
CA ARG A 47 -1.91 12.11 -2.89
C ARG A 47 -1.49 11.25 -1.73
N MET A 48 -0.26 11.48 -1.27
CA MET A 48 0.18 10.85 -0.03
C MET A 48 -0.60 11.42 1.13
N PRO A 49 -1.12 10.57 2.04
CA PRO A 49 -1.88 11.07 3.19
C PRO A 49 -1.00 11.68 4.27
N PHE A 50 0.30 11.65 4.09
CA PHE A 50 1.24 12.28 5.03
C PHE A 50 2.47 12.73 4.25
N MET A 51 3.23 13.63 4.86
CA MET A 51 4.41 14.18 4.21
C MET A 51 5.63 13.35 4.52
N GLU A 52 6.28 12.86 3.46
CA GLU A 52 7.51 12.11 3.57
C GLU A 52 8.28 12.28 2.27
N ALA A 53 9.55 12.63 2.37
CA ALA A 53 10.37 12.96 1.21
C ALA A 53 10.41 11.81 0.21
N GLY A 54 10.15 12.14 -1.06
CA GLY A 54 10.26 11.18 -2.16
C GLY A 54 9.05 10.28 -2.36
N THR A 55 8.12 10.24 -1.42
CA THR A 55 7.01 9.29 -1.54
C THR A 55 5.91 9.75 -2.49
N GLN A 56 5.72 11.06 -2.65
CA GLN A 56 4.71 11.56 -3.57
C GLN A 56 5.04 11.15 -5.01
N GLY A 57 6.28 11.31 -5.43
CA GLY A 57 6.70 10.88 -6.77
C GLY A 57 6.61 9.37 -6.94
N LEU A 58 6.92 8.62 -5.89
CA LEU A 58 6.80 7.17 -5.90
C LEU A 58 5.35 6.75 -6.08
N LEU A 59 4.42 7.37 -5.37
CA LEU A 59 3.00 7.08 -5.51
C LEU A 59 2.53 7.33 -6.95
N GLU A 60 2.94 8.44 -7.54
CA GLU A 60 2.56 8.75 -8.92
C GLU A 60 3.06 7.71 -9.91
N ARG A 61 4.31 7.25 -9.74
CA ARG A 61 4.84 6.19 -10.60
C ARG A 61 4.08 4.89 -10.43
N VAL A 62 3.78 4.54 -9.18
CA VAL A 62 3.05 3.30 -8.89
C VAL A 62 1.64 3.34 -9.44
N GLN A 63 0.97 4.47 -9.36
CA GLN A 63 -0.36 4.60 -9.94
C GLN A 63 -0.34 4.38 -11.45
N ARG A 64 0.65 4.92 -12.13
CA ARG A 64 0.77 4.70 -13.57
C ARG A 64 1.05 3.26 -13.92
N SER A 65 1.69 2.51 -13.00
CA SER A 65 2.00 1.11 -13.25
C SER A 65 0.77 0.19 -13.17
N GLY A 66 -0.26 0.62 -12.46
CA GLY A 66 -1.46 -0.20 -12.25
C GLY A 66 -1.26 -1.39 -11.33
N ARG A 67 -0.13 -1.46 -10.61
CA ARG A 67 0.19 -2.61 -9.77
C ARG A 67 -0.35 -2.52 -8.35
N LEU A 68 -0.86 -1.37 -7.95
CA LEU A 68 -1.40 -1.19 -6.60
C LEU A 68 -2.91 -1.20 -6.63
N GLU A 69 -3.51 -2.14 -5.92
CA GLU A 69 -4.94 -2.16 -5.64
C GLU A 69 -5.17 -1.83 -4.18
N LEU A 70 -6.32 -1.31 -3.86
CA LEU A 70 -6.67 -0.92 -2.49
C LEU A 70 -7.97 -1.60 -2.08
N SER A 71 -8.06 -1.93 -0.79
CA SER A 71 -9.25 -2.54 -0.23
C SER A 71 -9.43 -2.08 1.21
N ASP A 72 -10.68 -2.02 1.66
CA ASP A 72 -11.00 -1.76 3.06
C ASP A 72 -11.30 -3.06 3.82
N ARG A 73 -11.11 -4.22 3.19
CA ARG A 73 -11.49 -5.52 3.75
C ARG A 73 -10.25 -6.37 3.94
N ALA A 74 -9.95 -6.68 5.21
CA ALA A 74 -8.76 -7.49 5.53
C ALA A 74 -8.84 -8.88 4.90
N ALA A 75 -10.04 -9.42 4.71
CA ALA A 75 -10.19 -10.74 4.10
C ALA A 75 -9.64 -10.80 2.68
N ASP A 76 -9.62 -9.67 1.97
CA ASP A 76 -9.08 -9.64 0.60
C ASP A 76 -7.57 -9.90 0.58
N ALA A 77 -6.89 -9.66 1.69
CA ALA A 77 -5.44 -9.88 1.76
C ALA A 77 -5.05 -11.34 1.54
N ALA A 78 -5.96 -12.26 1.83
CA ALA A 78 -5.67 -13.69 1.69
C ALA A 78 -5.47 -14.14 0.23
N ARG A 79 -5.80 -13.28 -0.73
CA ARG A 79 -5.63 -13.62 -2.15
C ARG A 79 -4.20 -13.48 -2.64
N ALA A 80 -3.34 -12.86 -1.86
CA ALA A 80 -1.95 -12.64 -2.26
C ALA A 80 -1.06 -13.82 -1.85
N ASP A 81 0.08 -13.92 -2.49
CA ASP A 81 1.09 -14.94 -2.14
C ASP A 81 1.67 -14.70 -0.76
N ASP A 82 1.91 -13.44 -0.42
CA ASP A 82 2.49 -13.06 0.85
C ASP A 82 1.65 -11.97 1.49
N ILE A 83 1.64 -11.94 2.81
CA ILE A 83 0.90 -10.93 3.56
C ILE A 83 1.85 -10.27 4.55
N VAL A 84 1.94 -8.96 4.46
CA VAL A 84 2.72 -8.15 5.41
C VAL A 84 1.72 -7.36 6.24
N ILE A 85 1.83 -7.46 7.55
CA ILE A 85 0.97 -6.73 8.46
C ILE A 85 1.79 -5.68 9.17
N THR A 86 1.41 -4.43 8.98
CA THR A 86 2.03 -3.33 9.71
C THR A 86 1.02 -2.77 10.70
N ILE A 87 1.43 -2.67 11.94
CA ILE A 87 0.56 -2.18 12.99
C ILE A 87 1.15 -0.89 13.51
N GLY A 88 0.36 0.16 13.44
CA GLY A 88 0.78 1.42 14.00
C GLY A 88 0.95 1.30 15.50
N THR A 89 2.07 1.79 16.02
CA THR A 89 2.25 1.81 17.45
C THR A 89 1.43 2.95 18.05
N PRO A 90 0.68 2.68 19.13
CA PRO A 90 -0.03 3.76 19.79
C PRO A 90 0.95 4.80 20.30
N SER A 91 0.59 6.04 20.15
CA SER A 91 1.38 7.13 20.64
C SER A 91 0.95 7.43 22.07
N PHE A 92 1.82 7.17 23.01
CA PHE A 92 1.57 7.51 24.40
C PHE A 92 2.37 8.75 24.75
N SER A 93 1.68 9.79 25.05
CA SER A 93 2.35 11.02 25.42
C SER A 93 1.76 11.56 26.71
#